data_200c07d8cb3f11b100356594fbd30f8d
#
_entry.id   200c07d8cb3f11b100356594fbd30f8d
#
_cell.length_a   1.000
_cell.length_b   1.000
_cell.length_c   1.000
_cell.angle_alpha   90.00
_cell.angle_beta   90.00
_cell.angle_gamma   90.00
#
_symmetry.space_group_name_H-M   'P 1'
#
loop_
_entity.id
_entity.type
_entity.pdbx_description
1 polymer ?
#
loop_
_entity_poly.entity_id
_entity_poly.type
_entity_poly.pdbx_seq_one_letter_code
_entity_poly.pdbx_strand_id
1 'polypeptide(L)'
;MTFWKRALAIAALALCCFVSAGATPRAGSDGQPKHFLWKVAGAKGVVYLLGTIHAGKADFYPLPSIIEDSFKKADRLIEEVDLSEPAETARMQQWVTADGGYANGDTITNHLSEVTRSHLAAYVKNGGLPESAVAHMRPWLLSMQLELFEMKRMGLDPSYGLDRHFLEEARQSHKPIGALEDAELQLKLFSSLSEELQDRLLLSGLVDTETFADSLDRMTRAWQSGDTAALQEVITGSVRDYPELKPLMAKLFDDRNTAMTAKIERFLQTPKSYFVAVGAGHLVGDKGILSQLRRKNFRVEQL
;
A
#
# COMPACT_ATOMS: atom_id res chain seq x y z
N MET A 1 -17.46 13.41 14.73
CA MET A 1 -16.87 12.15 15.22
C MET A 1 -16.88 10.99 14.20
N THR A 2 -17.49 11.12 13.03
CA THR A 2 -17.60 10.04 12.01
C THR A 2 -16.52 10.08 10.91
N PHE A 3 -15.80 11.18 10.78
CA PHE A 3 -14.78 11.39 9.72
C PHE A 3 -13.46 10.62 9.99
N TRP A 4 -13.09 10.48 11.25
CA TRP A 4 -11.80 9.87 11.68
C TRP A 4 -11.75 8.34 11.59
N LYS A 5 -12.88 7.66 11.68
CA LYS A 5 -12.94 6.19 11.62
C LYS A 5 -12.60 5.58 10.25
N ARG A 6 -12.55 6.40 9.20
CA ARG A 6 -12.29 5.96 7.81
C ARG A 6 -10.86 6.22 7.34
N ALA A 7 -10.09 7.06 8.02
CA ALA A 7 -8.75 7.48 7.61
C ALA A 7 -7.63 6.48 7.96
N LEU A 8 -7.89 5.52 8.81
CA LEU A 8 -6.88 4.64 9.42
C LEU A 8 -6.48 3.41 8.59
N ALA A 9 -7.19 3.13 7.50
CA ALA A 9 -6.93 1.93 6.67
C ALA A 9 -5.84 2.13 5.60
N ILE A 10 -5.14 3.27 5.54
CA ILE A 10 -4.43 3.73 4.35
C ILE A 10 -2.93 3.93 4.55
N ALA A 11 -2.41 3.67 5.73
CA ALA A 11 -0.98 3.85 6.05
C ALA A 11 0.00 3.01 5.21
N ALA A 12 -0.49 2.13 4.35
CA ALA A 12 0.34 1.23 3.55
C ALA A 12 0.50 1.66 2.08
N LEU A 13 -0.19 2.72 1.63
CA LEU A 13 -0.24 3.09 0.21
C LEU A 13 0.60 4.31 -0.17
N ALA A 14 1.15 5.00 0.79
CA ALA A 14 1.74 6.31 0.61
C ALA A 14 3.04 6.30 -0.18
N LEU A 15 3.17 5.62 -1.30
CA LEU A 15 4.27 5.89 -2.23
C LEU A 15 4.16 5.16 -3.58
N CYS A 16 2.99 5.09 -4.16
CA CYS A 16 2.84 4.58 -5.52
C CYS A 16 2.50 5.72 -6.50
N CYS A 17 3.29 6.77 -6.54
CA CYS A 17 3.15 7.81 -7.56
C CYS A 17 4.44 7.99 -8.32
N PHE A 18 4.36 7.90 -9.63
CA PHE A 18 4.88 8.75 -10.72
C PHE A 18 5.60 8.07 -11.85
N VAL A 19 5.16 8.32 -12.93
CA VAL A 19 5.25 8.84 -14.30
C VAL A 19 5.63 7.86 -15.39
N SER A 20 4.77 7.88 -16.34
CA SER A 20 4.61 7.58 -17.77
C SER A 20 5.72 6.92 -18.59
N ALA A 21 5.36 5.93 -19.34
CA ALA A 21 5.34 5.75 -20.79
C ALA A 21 5.05 4.30 -21.18
N GLY A 22 4.25 4.13 -22.22
CA GLY A 22 3.55 2.93 -22.62
C GLY A 22 4.38 1.66 -22.82
N ALA A 23 3.78 0.55 -22.40
CA ALA A 23 4.13 -0.78 -22.87
C ALA A 23 2.87 -1.63 -23.06
N THR A 24 2.81 -2.35 -24.15
CA THR A 24 1.75 -3.30 -24.50
C THR A 24 1.82 -4.55 -23.63
N PRO A 25 0.69 -5.19 -23.30
CA PRO A 25 0.66 -6.39 -22.46
C PRO A 25 1.39 -7.56 -23.13
N ARG A 26 2.26 -8.21 -22.39
CA ARG A 26 2.94 -9.44 -22.81
C ARG A 26 2.11 -10.63 -22.34
N ALA A 27 1.56 -11.39 -23.29
CA ALA A 27 0.94 -12.68 -22.99
C ALA A 27 1.98 -13.66 -22.46
N GLY A 28 1.64 -14.37 -21.38
CA GLY A 28 2.47 -15.48 -20.88
C GLY A 28 2.53 -16.62 -21.89
N SER A 29 3.56 -17.46 -21.80
CA SER A 29 3.84 -18.57 -22.71
C SER A 29 2.73 -19.63 -22.84
N ASP A 30 1.70 -19.58 -21.99
CA ASP A 30 0.66 -20.61 -21.84
C ASP A 30 -0.74 -20.13 -22.25
N GLY A 31 -0.88 -18.91 -22.76
CA GLY A 31 -2.17 -18.38 -23.26
C GLY A 31 -3.24 -18.11 -22.19
N GLN A 32 -2.94 -18.33 -20.90
CA GLN A 32 -3.86 -18.04 -19.80
C GLN A 32 -3.59 -16.61 -19.24
N PRO A 33 -4.64 -15.85 -18.89
CA PRO A 33 -4.45 -14.57 -18.23
C PRO A 33 -3.74 -14.76 -16.89
N LYS A 34 -2.71 -13.95 -16.65
CA LYS A 34 -2.00 -13.94 -15.38
C LYS A 34 -2.63 -12.89 -14.46
N HIS A 35 -2.67 -13.22 -13.17
CA HIS A 35 -3.17 -12.33 -12.14
C HIS A 35 -2.05 -11.93 -11.18
N PHE A 36 -2.27 -10.90 -10.38
CA PHE A 36 -1.32 -10.48 -9.34
C PHE A 36 -1.39 -11.41 -8.12
N LEU A 37 -1.38 -12.72 -8.42
CA LEU A 37 -1.48 -13.82 -7.49
C LEU A 37 -0.42 -14.87 -7.79
N TRP A 38 0.26 -15.36 -6.77
CA TRP A 38 1.28 -16.42 -6.89
C TRP A 38 1.00 -17.55 -5.92
N LYS A 39 1.29 -18.75 -6.38
CA LYS A 39 1.37 -19.95 -5.54
C LYS A 39 2.84 -20.22 -5.23
N VAL A 40 3.16 -20.30 -3.94
CA VAL A 40 4.47 -20.67 -3.44
C VAL A 40 4.35 -22.00 -2.73
N ALA A 41 5.09 -23.00 -3.18
CA ALA A 41 5.13 -24.33 -2.57
C ALA A 41 6.35 -24.46 -1.67
N GLY A 42 6.13 -24.82 -0.42
CA GLY A 42 7.15 -25.16 0.56
C GLY A 42 7.30 -26.68 0.73
N ALA A 43 8.14 -27.09 1.68
CA ALA A 43 8.33 -28.51 2.01
C ALA A 43 7.08 -29.17 2.61
N LYS A 44 6.25 -28.40 3.33
CA LYS A 44 5.08 -28.90 4.05
C LYS A 44 3.80 -28.12 3.75
N GLY A 45 3.90 -26.84 3.40
CA GLY A 45 2.78 -25.94 3.25
C GLY A 45 2.76 -25.22 1.91
N VAL A 46 1.67 -24.50 1.68
CA VAL A 46 1.44 -23.69 0.49
C VAL A 46 1.07 -22.27 0.92
N VAL A 47 1.62 -21.27 0.23
CA VAL A 47 1.21 -19.88 0.35
C VAL A 47 0.65 -19.43 -0.99
N TYR A 48 -0.59 -18.90 -0.98
CA TYR A 48 -1.15 -18.09 -2.05
C TYR A 48 -0.85 -16.64 -1.71
N LEU A 49 -0.02 -15.99 -2.49
CA LEU A 49 0.48 -14.65 -2.24
C LEU A 49 -0.20 -13.68 -3.21
N LEU A 50 -1.13 -12.89 -2.71
CA LEU A 50 -1.86 -11.87 -3.45
C LEU A 50 -1.20 -10.51 -3.26
N GLY A 51 -0.93 -9.81 -4.36
CA GLY A 51 -0.63 -8.39 -4.32
C GLY A 51 -1.92 -7.60 -4.28
N THR A 52 -2.14 -6.79 -3.25
CA THR A 52 -3.36 -6.03 -3.03
C THR A 52 -3.24 -4.59 -3.49
N ILE A 53 -4.41 -3.97 -3.73
CA ILE A 53 -4.60 -2.52 -3.87
C ILE A 53 -5.59 -2.12 -2.77
N HIS A 54 -5.20 -1.17 -1.93
CA HIS A 54 -5.96 -0.79 -0.71
C HIS A 54 -7.19 0.08 -0.98
N ALA A 55 -7.31 0.66 -2.18
CA ALA A 55 -8.51 1.38 -2.62
C ALA A 55 -8.87 0.93 -4.05
N GLY A 56 -10.12 0.59 -4.27
CA GLY A 56 -10.59 0.05 -5.54
C GLY A 56 -11.84 0.74 -6.05
N LYS A 57 -12.44 0.14 -7.05
CA LYS A 57 -13.74 0.53 -7.61
C LYS A 57 -14.70 -0.65 -7.57
N ALA A 58 -16.00 -0.37 -7.63
CA ALA A 58 -17.01 -1.42 -7.65
C ALA A 58 -16.85 -2.39 -8.85
N ASP A 59 -16.33 -1.89 -9.97
CA ASP A 59 -16.10 -2.67 -11.20
C ASP A 59 -14.89 -3.62 -11.14
N PHE A 60 -14.13 -3.61 -10.04
CA PHE A 60 -13.11 -4.63 -9.77
C PHE A 60 -13.75 -5.97 -9.43
N TYR A 61 -15.02 -5.96 -9.04
CA TYR A 61 -15.77 -7.14 -8.60
C TYR A 61 -16.81 -7.57 -9.62
N PRO A 62 -17.03 -8.89 -9.80
CA PRO A 62 -16.39 -9.98 -9.06
C PRO A 62 -14.91 -10.14 -9.43
N LEU A 63 -14.08 -10.51 -8.44
CA LEU A 63 -12.68 -10.85 -8.70
C LEU A 63 -12.59 -12.11 -9.59
N PRO A 64 -11.46 -12.30 -10.32
CA PRO A 64 -11.18 -13.54 -11.02
C PRO A 64 -11.33 -14.76 -10.11
N SER A 65 -12.01 -15.80 -10.57
CA SER A 65 -12.30 -16.98 -9.77
C SER A 65 -11.07 -17.65 -9.16
N ILE A 66 -9.93 -17.59 -9.85
CA ILE A 66 -8.68 -18.14 -9.35
C ILE A 66 -8.21 -17.47 -8.04
N ILE A 67 -8.49 -16.17 -7.86
CA ILE A 67 -8.16 -15.43 -6.64
C ILE A 67 -9.09 -15.89 -5.51
N GLU A 68 -10.40 -15.87 -5.76
CA GLU A 68 -11.43 -16.29 -4.79
C GLU A 68 -11.24 -17.76 -4.36
N ASP A 69 -10.96 -18.65 -5.32
CA ASP A 69 -10.74 -20.07 -5.05
C ASP A 69 -9.46 -20.33 -4.26
N SER A 70 -8.44 -19.53 -4.50
CA SER A 70 -7.18 -19.60 -3.73
C SER A 70 -7.41 -19.18 -2.28
N PHE A 71 -8.21 -18.13 -2.05
CA PHE A 71 -8.61 -17.71 -0.71
C PHE A 71 -9.44 -18.79 -0.01
N LYS A 72 -10.44 -19.38 -0.71
CA LYS A 72 -11.29 -20.44 -0.15
C LYS A 72 -10.48 -21.68 0.25
N LYS A 73 -9.47 -22.06 -0.56
CA LYS A 73 -8.59 -23.22 -0.31
C LYS A 73 -7.63 -23.01 0.85
N ALA A 74 -7.32 -21.76 1.22
CA ALA A 74 -6.40 -21.48 2.30
C ALA A 74 -7.03 -21.68 3.68
N ASP A 75 -6.26 -22.24 4.62
CA ASP A 75 -6.68 -22.45 6.00
C ASP A 75 -6.73 -21.14 6.81
N ARG A 76 -5.95 -20.13 6.41
CA ARG A 76 -5.80 -18.86 7.12
C ARG A 76 -5.62 -17.70 6.15
N LEU A 77 -6.16 -16.52 6.53
CA LEU A 77 -5.78 -15.24 5.96
C LEU A 77 -4.62 -14.65 6.76
N ILE A 78 -3.64 -14.11 6.04
CA ILE A 78 -2.54 -13.30 6.62
C ILE A 78 -2.51 -11.98 5.87
N GLU A 79 -2.64 -10.88 6.57
CA GLU A 79 -2.57 -9.52 6.04
C GLU A 79 -1.28 -8.82 6.47
N GLU A 80 -1.01 -7.63 5.96
CA GLU A 80 0.09 -6.81 6.47
C GLU A 80 -0.16 -6.49 7.95
N VAL A 81 -1.34 -5.94 8.25
CA VAL A 81 -1.80 -5.61 9.61
C VAL A 81 -3.20 -6.16 9.82
N ASP A 82 -3.44 -6.80 10.94
CA ASP A 82 -4.78 -7.29 11.29
C ASP A 82 -5.66 -6.14 11.82
N LEU A 83 -6.31 -5.44 10.91
CA LEU A 83 -7.28 -4.38 11.25
C LEU A 83 -8.63 -4.94 11.75
N SER A 84 -8.79 -6.26 11.84
CA SER A 84 -9.94 -6.87 12.48
C SER A 84 -9.92 -6.73 14.00
N GLU A 85 -8.73 -6.57 14.57
CA GLU A 85 -8.53 -6.41 16.00
C GLU A 85 -8.84 -4.96 16.45
N PRO A 86 -9.88 -4.73 17.27
CA PRO A 86 -10.23 -3.38 17.74
C PRO A 86 -9.08 -2.66 18.46
N ALA A 87 -8.20 -3.43 19.11
CA ALA A 87 -7.05 -2.88 19.80
C ALA A 87 -6.02 -2.28 18.83
N GLU A 88 -5.81 -2.87 17.63
CA GLU A 88 -4.92 -2.30 16.61
C GLU A 88 -5.48 -0.98 16.08
N THR A 89 -6.75 -0.94 15.73
CA THR A 89 -7.42 0.29 15.28
C THR A 89 -7.35 1.39 16.34
N ALA A 90 -7.56 1.04 17.63
CA ALA A 90 -7.47 2.00 18.71
C ALA A 90 -6.03 2.54 18.90
N ARG A 91 -5.01 1.68 18.81
CA ARG A 91 -3.59 2.08 18.85
C ARG A 91 -3.24 3.04 17.72
N MET A 92 -3.65 2.72 16.50
CA MET A 92 -3.44 3.62 15.35
C MET A 92 -4.08 5.00 15.59
N GLN A 93 -5.32 5.03 16.09
CA GLN A 93 -6.01 6.28 16.36
C GLN A 93 -5.32 7.10 17.46
N GLN A 94 -4.87 6.45 18.53
CA GLN A 94 -4.10 7.09 19.60
C GLN A 94 -2.79 7.68 19.05
N TRP A 95 -2.07 6.95 18.23
CA TRP A 95 -0.83 7.41 17.62
C TRP A 95 -1.05 8.64 16.72
N VAL A 96 -2.02 8.58 15.82
CA VAL A 96 -2.36 9.73 14.96
C VAL A 96 -2.76 10.95 15.78
N THR A 97 -3.50 10.76 16.88
CA THR A 97 -3.90 11.85 17.76
C THR A 97 -2.70 12.45 18.51
N ALA A 98 -1.75 11.61 18.92
CA ALA A 98 -0.59 12.06 19.71
C ALA A 98 0.52 12.67 18.84
N ASP A 99 0.76 12.13 17.63
CA ASP A 99 1.92 12.48 16.79
C ASP A 99 1.56 13.03 15.41
N GLY A 100 0.29 13.07 15.05
CA GLY A 100 -0.16 13.51 13.71
C GLY A 100 -0.38 15.01 13.59
N GLY A 101 -0.37 15.77 14.67
CA GLY A 101 -0.68 17.19 14.67
C GLY A 101 0.28 18.04 15.48
N TYR A 102 0.29 19.32 15.16
CA TYR A 102 0.98 20.35 15.96
C TYR A 102 0.08 20.84 17.09
N ALA A 103 0.68 21.12 18.23
CA ALA A 103 -0.01 21.63 19.43
C ALA A 103 0.24 23.14 19.62
N ASN A 104 -0.42 23.74 20.61
CA ASN A 104 -0.17 25.10 21.09
C ASN A 104 -0.29 26.20 20.03
N GLY A 105 -1.18 26.02 19.05
CA GLY A 105 -1.38 27.01 17.99
C GLY A 105 -0.33 27.01 16.88
N ASP A 106 0.61 26.08 16.92
CA ASP A 106 1.59 25.90 15.86
C ASP A 106 0.92 25.31 14.59
N THR A 107 1.49 25.62 13.44
CA THR A 107 0.90 25.26 12.15
C THR A 107 1.93 24.65 11.22
N ILE A 108 1.47 23.81 10.29
CA ILE A 108 2.29 23.15 9.29
C ILE A 108 3.19 24.11 8.51
N THR A 109 2.72 25.33 8.25
CA THR A 109 3.45 26.35 7.48
C THR A 109 4.78 26.73 8.11
N ASN A 110 4.94 26.59 9.44
CA ASN A 110 6.19 26.88 10.15
C ASN A 110 7.27 25.80 9.92
N HIS A 111 6.86 24.62 9.43
CA HIS A 111 7.71 23.43 9.28
C HIS A 111 7.93 23.02 7.82
N LEU A 112 7.44 23.83 6.88
CA LEU A 112 7.60 23.57 5.45
C LEU A 112 8.61 24.53 4.81
N SER A 113 9.31 24.04 3.80
CA SER A 113 10.08 24.90 2.89
C SER A 113 9.16 25.89 2.17
N GLU A 114 9.71 26.98 1.66
CA GLU A 114 8.94 27.98 0.92
C GLU A 114 8.27 27.39 -0.33
N VAL A 115 8.96 26.47 -1.00
CA VAL A 115 8.44 25.76 -2.18
C VAL A 115 7.22 24.93 -1.80
N THR A 116 7.32 24.11 -0.75
CA THR A 116 6.21 23.26 -0.31
C THR A 116 5.02 24.09 0.19
N ARG A 117 5.28 25.19 0.92
CA ARG A 117 4.22 26.14 1.34
C ARG A 117 3.45 26.71 0.13
N SER A 118 4.17 27.11 -0.91
CA SER A 118 3.57 27.68 -2.11
C SER A 118 2.69 26.67 -2.83
N HIS A 119 3.14 25.41 -2.96
CA HIS A 119 2.35 24.33 -3.56
C HIS A 119 1.13 23.97 -2.69
N LEU A 120 1.29 23.90 -1.36
CA LEU A 120 0.18 23.64 -0.45
C LEU A 120 -0.89 24.75 -0.54
N ALA A 121 -0.48 26.00 -0.55
CA ALA A 121 -1.41 27.13 -0.70
C ALA A 121 -2.15 27.10 -2.05
N ALA A 122 -1.46 26.75 -3.13
CA ALA A 122 -2.07 26.56 -4.44
C ALA A 122 -3.06 25.40 -4.45
N TYR A 123 -2.70 24.27 -3.82
CA TYR A 123 -3.56 23.09 -3.71
C TYR A 123 -4.86 23.39 -2.95
N VAL A 124 -4.77 24.05 -1.80
CA VAL A 124 -5.93 24.49 -1.00
C VAL A 124 -6.81 25.44 -1.83
N LYS A 125 -6.21 26.43 -2.47
CA LYS A 125 -6.93 27.41 -3.32
C LYS A 125 -7.66 26.77 -4.50
N ASN A 126 -7.09 25.73 -5.09
CA ASN A 126 -7.64 25.03 -6.26
C ASN A 126 -8.66 23.93 -5.91
N GLY A 127 -9.20 23.94 -4.70
CA GLY A 127 -10.27 23.01 -4.28
C GLY A 127 -9.78 21.68 -3.76
N GLY A 128 -8.53 21.61 -3.29
CA GLY A 128 -8.01 20.50 -2.50
C GLY A 128 -8.61 20.43 -1.09
N LEU A 129 -7.86 19.87 -0.14
CA LEU A 129 -8.30 19.86 1.26
C LEU A 129 -8.43 21.29 1.80
N PRO A 130 -9.47 21.59 2.61
CA PRO A 130 -9.66 22.92 3.16
C PRO A 130 -8.56 23.30 4.14
N GLU A 131 -8.17 24.57 4.18
CA GLU A 131 -7.12 25.10 5.04
C GLU A 131 -7.29 24.69 6.50
N SER A 132 -8.51 24.77 7.04
CA SER A 132 -8.83 24.38 8.42
C SER A 132 -8.57 22.90 8.71
N ALA A 133 -8.57 22.05 7.70
CA ALA A 133 -8.26 20.63 7.86
C ALA A 133 -6.75 20.36 7.86
N VAL A 134 -5.96 21.16 7.16
CA VAL A 134 -4.52 20.94 6.97
C VAL A 134 -3.64 21.71 7.94
N ALA A 135 -4.13 22.84 8.47
CA ALA A 135 -3.33 23.82 9.20
C ALA A 135 -2.51 23.23 10.37
N HIS A 136 -3.04 22.28 11.07
CA HIS A 136 -2.38 21.68 12.26
C HIS A 136 -1.85 20.28 12.06
N MET A 137 -1.93 19.71 10.83
CA MET A 137 -1.37 18.39 10.54
C MET A 137 0.16 18.48 10.39
N ARG A 138 0.86 17.43 10.83
CA ARG A 138 2.26 17.23 10.45
C ARG A 138 2.35 16.82 8.97
N PRO A 139 3.45 17.14 8.28
CA PRO A 139 3.56 16.89 6.84
C PRO A 139 3.38 15.42 6.45
N TRP A 140 3.85 14.47 7.28
CA TRP A 140 3.67 13.05 7.04
C TRP A 140 2.18 12.64 7.04
N LEU A 141 1.40 13.16 7.99
CA LEU A 141 -0.03 12.86 8.06
C LEU A 141 -0.79 13.51 6.90
N LEU A 142 -0.44 14.76 6.58
CA LEU A 142 -1.05 15.46 5.46
C LEU A 142 -0.75 14.75 4.13
N SER A 143 0.47 14.23 3.91
CA SER A 143 0.80 13.45 2.71
C SER A 143 -0.14 12.26 2.53
N MET A 144 -0.40 11.51 3.59
CA MET A 144 -1.34 10.38 3.57
C MET A 144 -2.79 10.81 3.31
N GLN A 145 -3.22 11.94 3.92
CA GLN A 145 -4.58 12.46 3.73
C GLN A 145 -4.79 13.00 2.30
N LEU A 146 -3.78 13.64 1.75
CA LEU A 146 -3.77 14.14 0.38
C LEU A 146 -3.94 12.99 -0.62
N GLU A 147 -3.17 11.93 -0.48
CA GLU A 147 -3.27 10.75 -1.34
C GLU A 147 -4.67 10.13 -1.29
N LEU A 148 -5.21 9.93 -0.08
CA LEU A 148 -6.57 9.43 0.09
C LEU A 148 -7.62 10.34 -0.54
N PHE A 149 -7.46 11.64 -0.39
CA PHE A 149 -8.39 12.61 -0.95
C PHE A 149 -8.38 12.56 -2.48
N GLU A 150 -7.19 12.50 -3.09
CA GLU A 150 -7.06 12.41 -4.55
C GLU A 150 -7.58 11.07 -5.10
N MET A 151 -7.31 9.94 -4.42
CA MET A 151 -7.92 8.65 -4.79
C MET A 151 -9.44 8.73 -4.83
N LYS A 152 -10.05 9.35 -3.81
CA LYS A 152 -11.52 9.53 -3.77
C LYS A 152 -12.03 10.41 -4.89
N ARG A 153 -11.32 11.48 -5.25
CA ARG A 153 -11.67 12.33 -6.40
C ARG A 153 -11.72 11.55 -7.71
N MET A 154 -10.89 10.51 -7.82
CA MET A 154 -10.85 9.62 -8.98
C MET A 154 -11.81 8.42 -8.89
N GLY A 155 -12.69 8.40 -7.88
CA GLY A 155 -13.70 7.36 -7.70
C GLY A 155 -13.17 6.07 -7.09
N LEU A 156 -11.93 6.09 -6.55
CA LEU A 156 -11.42 4.98 -5.76
C LEU A 156 -11.88 5.11 -4.30
N ASP A 157 -12.31 4.01 -3.73
CA ASP A 157 -12.76 3.97 -2.33
C ASP A 157 -12.08 2.80 -1.60
N PRO A 158 -11.52 3.03 -0.41
CA PRO A 158 -10.98 1.97 0.43
C PRO A 158 -11.98 0.86 0.79
N SER A 159 -13.29 1.15 0.69
CA SER A 159 -14.31 0.12 0.89
C SER A 159 -14.29 -0.97 -0.17
N TYR A 160 -13.71 -0.70 -1.35
CA TYR A 160 -13.45 -1.64 -2.42
C TYR A 160 -11.99 -2.11 -2.47
N GLY A 161 -11.21 -1.85 -1.43
CA GLY A 161 -9.85 -2.38 -1.31
C GLY A 161 -9.86 -3.90 -1.13
N LEU A 162 -8.87 -4.57 -1.75
CA LEU A 162 -8.78 -6.03 -1.72
C LEU A 162 -8.48 -6.57 -0.31
N ASP A 163 -7.65 -5.88 0.46
CA ASP A 163 -7.37 -6.23 1.85
C ASP A 163 -8.67 -6.27 2.66
N ARG A 164 -9.46 -5.22 2.53
CA ARG A 164 -10.75 -5.13 3.20
C ARG A 164 -11.72 -6.21 2.75
N HIS A 165 -11.77 -6.50 1.44
CA HIS A 165 -12.62 -7.56 0.90
C HIS A 165 -12.29 -8.91 1.56
N PHE A 166 -11.03 -9.32 1.55
CA PHE A 166 -10.62 -10.61 2.13
C PHE A 166 -10.71 -10.64 3.65
N LEU A 167 -10.51 -9.51 4.33
CA LEU A 167 -10.75 -9.39 5.77
C LEU A 167 -12.23 -9.65 6.11
N GLU A 168 -13.16 -9.04 5.36
CA GLU A 168 -14.60 -9.23 5.54
C GLU A 168 -15.03 -10.68 5.22
N GLU A 169 -14.52 -11.25 4.11
CA GLU A 169 -14.75 -12.66 3.74
C GLU A 169 -14.21 -13.65 4.80
N ALA A 170 -13.03 -13.39 5.36
CA ALA A 170 -12.45 -14.20 6.42
C ALA A 170 -13.31 -14.17 7.69
N ARG A 171 -13.82 -13.00 8.05
CA ARG A 171 -14.72 -12.84 9.20
C ARG A 171 -16.05 -13.60 9.00
N GLN A 172 -16.66 -13.46 7.81
CA GLN A 172 -17.92 -14.13 7.48
C GLN A 172 -17.76 -15.65 7.45
N SER A 173 -16.64 -16.14 6.94
CA SER A 173 -16.33 -17.57 6.88
C SER A 173 -15.67 -18.12 8.14
N HIS A 174 -15.46 -17.31 9.18
CA HIS A 174 -14.73 -17.68 10.41
C HIS A 174 -13.31 -18.21 10.13
N LYS A 175 -12.70 -17.76 9.03
CA LYS A 175 -11.33 -18.11 8.70
C LYS A 175 -10.37 -17.39 9.65
N PRO A 176 -9.42 -18.10 10.29
CA PRO A 176 -8.45 -17.47 11.17
C PRO A 176 -7.62 -16.41 10.44
N ILE A 177 -7.47 -15.25 11.07
CA ILE A 177 -6.73 -14.10 10.55
C ILE A 177 -5.40 -14.01 11.31
N GLY A 178 -4.39 -13.45 10.69
CA GLY A 178 -3.12 -13.09 11.26
C GLY A 178 -2.46 -11.98 10.49
N ALA A 179 -1.32 -11.45 11.00
CA ALA A 179 -0.62 -10.33 10.42
C ALA A 179 0.88 -10.57 10.23
N LEU A 180 1.44 -9.91 9.24
CA LEU A 180 2.88 -9.85 9.01
C LEU A 180 3.54 -8.75 9.84
N GLU A 181 2.83 -7.68 10.15
CA GLU A 181 3.32 -6.51 10.88
C GLU A 181 2.27 -6.04 11.89
N ASP A 182 2.64 -5.12 12.76
CA ASP A 182 1.74 -4.35 13.59
C ASP A 182 1.53 -2.94 13.02
N ALA A 183 0.42 -2.32 13.40
CA ALA A 183 0.05 -1.01 12.93
C ALA A 183 1.03 0.10 13.37
N GLU A 184 1.61 -0.05 14.56
CA GLU A 184 2.57 0.92 15.10
C GLU A 184 3.83 1.00 14.23
N LEU A 185 4.32 -0.15 13.74
CA LEU A 185 5.46 -0.20 12.82
C LEU A 185 5.20 0.67 11.60
N GLN A 186 4.03 0.52 10.95
CA GLN A 186 3.69 1.26 9.74
C GLN A 186 3.58 2.77 9.97
N LEU A 187 2.96 3.19 11.07
CA LEU A 187 2.85 4.61 11.41
C LEU A 187 4.21 5.24 11.72
N LYS A 188 5.08 4.52 12.44
CA LYS A 188 6.44 4.98 12.76
C LYS A 188 7.31 5.19 11.51
N LEU A 189 7.06 4.47 10.42
CA LEU A 189 7.81 4.67 9.17
C LEU A 189 7.71 6.11 8.67
N PHE A 190 6.56 6.74 8.84
CA PHE A 190 6.31 8.11 8.39
C PHE A 190 6.57 9.14 9.49
N SER A 191 6.08 8.91 10.69
CA SER A 191 6.18 9.86 11.78
C SER A 191 7.62 10.05 12.29
N SER A 192 8.49 9.04 12.13
CA SER A 192 9.91 9.12 12.50
C SER A 192 10.84 9.72 11.43
N LEU A 193 10.29 10.14 10.29
CA LEU A 193 11.07 10.85 9.28
C LEU A 193 11.54 12.20 9.81
N SER A 194 12.74 12.65 9.38
CA SER A 194 13.16 14.02 9.62
C SER A 194 12.16 15.02 9.02
N GLU A 195 12.08 16.21 9.58
CA GLU A 195 11.20 17.27 9.06
C GLU A 195 11.47 17.54 7.58
N GLU A 196 12.75 17.54 7.17
CA GLU A 196 13.10 17.69 5.77
C GLU A 196 12.54 16.58 4.87
N LEU A 197 12.60 15.31 5.28
CA LEU A 197 12.05 14.21 4.51
C LEU A 197 10.51 14.23 4.50
N GLN A 198 9.88 14.66 5.59
CA GLN A 198 8.44 14.87 5.62
C GLN A 198 8.00 16.00 4.67
N ASP A 199 8.76 17.10 4.62
CA ASP A 199 8.53 18.21 3.69
C ASP A 199 8.66 17.73 2.22
N ARG A 200 9.71 16.97 1.90
CA ARG A 200 9.92 16.40 0.56
C ARG A 200 8.83 15.41 0.16
N LEU A 201 8.40 14.57 1.09
CA LEU A 201 7.30 13.64 0.86
C LEU A 201 6.00 14.40 0.53
N LEU A 202 5.69 15.44 1.30
CA LEU A 202 4.52 16.27 1.05
C LEU A 202 4.63 17.02 -0.29
N LEU A 203 5.80 17.59 -0.58
CA LEU A 203 6.04 18.30 -1.84
C LEU A 203 5.81 17.36 -3.04
N SER A 204 6.34 16.16 -3.01
CA SER A 204 6.14 15.20 -4.10
C SER A 204 4.65 14.95 -4.34
N GLY A 205 3.86 14.69 -3.30
CA GLY A 205 2.41 14.51 -3.44
C GLY A 205 1.66 15.74 -3.97
N LEU A 206 2.09 16.95 -3.62
CA LEU A 206 1.46 18.19 -4.08
C LEU A 206 1.78 18.53 -5.54
N VAL A 207 3.02 18.29 -5.98
CA VAL A 207 3.45 18.56 -7.37
C VAL A 207 2.79 17.59 -8.34
N ASP A 208 2.60 16.39 -7.91
CA ASP A 208 2.27 15.27 -8.77
C ASP A 208 0.75 15.04 -8.91
N THR A 209 -0.09 15.88 -8.32
CA THR A 209 -1.57 15.73 -8.41
C THR A 209 -2.09 15.66 -9.85
N GLU A 210 -1.45 16.30 -10.81
CA GLU A 210 -1.86 16.26 -12.24
C GLU A 210 -1.55 14.91 -12.90
N THR A 211 -0.46 14.25 -12.50
CA THR A 211 -0.02 12.98 -13.06
C THR A 211 -0.48 11.76 -12.23
N PHE A 212 -1.08 12.02 -11.07
CA PHE A 212 -1.55 11.01 -10.14
C PHE A 212 -2.60 10.08 -10.77
N ALA A 213 -3.54 10.66 -11.53
CA ALA A 213 -4.58 9.91 -12.23
C ALA A 213 -3.99 8.90 -13.23
N ASP A 214 -3.02 9.31 -14.03
CA ASP A 214 -2.36 8.46 -15.02
C ASP A 214 -1.56 7.34 -14.35
N SER A 215 -0.85 7.67 -13.27
CA SER A 215 -0.06 6.70 -12.52
C SER A 215 -0.94 5.62 -11.88
N LEU A 216 -2.05 6.03 -11.31
CA LEU A 216 -3.02 5.15 -10.67
C LEU A 216 -3.72 4.24 -11.69
N ASP A 217 -4.07 4.79 -12.85
CA ASP A 217 -4.66 4.01 -13.95
C ASP A 217 -3.65 2.99 -14.51
N ARG A 218 -2.38 3.36 -14.67
CA ARG A 218 -1.30 2.44 -15.05
C ARG A 218 -1.08 1.34 -14.01
N MET A 219 -1.07 1.69 -12.73
CA MET A 219 -0.95 0.73 -11.64
C MET A 219 -2.11 -0.27 -11.63
N THR A 220 -3.33 0.24 -11.79
CA THR A 220 -4.55 -0.59 -11.87
C THR A 220 -4.48 -1.55 -13.05
N ARG A 221 -4.11 -1.07 -14.25
CA ARG A 221 -3.94 -1.95 -15.42
C ARG A 221 -2.83 -2.97 -15.24
N ALA A 222 -1.68 -2.58 -14.68
CA ALA A 222 -0.58 -3.49 -14.41
C ALA A 222 -1.01 -4.60 -13.42
N TRP A 223 -1.75 -4.22 -12.38
CA TRP A 223 -2.30 -5.16 -11.42
C TRP A 223 -3.32 -6.11 -12.08
N GLN A 224 -4.29 -5.60 -12.83
CA GLN A 224 -5.31 -6.40 -13.51
C GLN A 224 -4.71 -7.38 -14.52
N SER A 225 -3.64 -7.00 -15.19
CA SER A 225 -2.94 -7.85 -16.17
C SER A 225 -1.86 -8.76 -15.57
N GLY A 226 -1.61 -8.68 -14.26
CA GLY A 226 -0.54 -9.43 -13.61
C GLY A 226 0.87 -8.99 -14.01
N ASP A 227 1.03 -7.78 -14.58
CA ASP A 227 2.30 -7.26 -15.08
C ASP A 227 3.15 -6.64 -13.97
N THR A 228 4.06 -7.47 -13.44
CA THR A 228 4.98 -7.06 -12.37
C THR A 228 6.00 -6.02 -12.83
N ALA A 229 6.39 -6.02 -14.10
CA ALA A 229 7.39 -5.08 -14.61
C ALA A 229 6.78 -3.68 -14.76
N ALA A 230 5.56 -3.60 -15.30
CA ALA A 230 4.82 -2.34 -15.40
C ALA A 230 4.53 -1.75 -14.01
N LEU A 231 4.12 -2.58 -13.04
CA LEU A 231 3.91 -2.11 -11.67
C LEU A 231 5.20 -1.59 -11.03
N GLN A 232 6.30 -2.34 -11.18
CA GLN A 232 7.62 -1.93 -10.69
C GLN A 232 8.05 -0.57 -11.27
N GLU A 233 7.81 -0.33 -12.55
CA GLU A 233 8.15 0.93 -13.19
C GLU A 233 7.36 2.10 -12.61
N VAL A 234 6.08 1.91 -12.32
CA VAL A 234 5.27 2.94 -11.64
C VAL A 234 5.85 3.25 -10.26
N ILE A 235 6.14 2.23 -9.44
CA ILE A 235 6.66 2.41 -8.08
C ILE A 235 8.04 3.08 -8.07
N THR A 236 8.91 2.74 -9.02
CA THR A 236 10.27 3.31 -9.06
C THR A 236 10.35 4.69 -9.71
N GLY A 237 9.28 5.12 -10.37
CA GLY A 237 9.20 6.45 -10.99
C GLY A 237 9.49 7.57 -9.99
N SER A 238 8.82 7.58 -8.85
CA SER A 238 9.01 8.57 -7.79
C SER A 238 10.44 8.65 -7.26
N VAL A 239 11.15 7.52 -7.19
CA VAL A 239 12.56 7.49 -6.75
C VAL A 239 13.50 8.11 -7.79
N ARG A 240 13.15 8.00 -9.06
CA ARG A 240 13.91 8.61 -10.14
C ARG A 240 13.76 10.12 -10.13
N ASP A 241 12.54 10.61 -9.88
CA ASP A 241 12.20 12.02 -9.92
C ASP A 241 12.54 12.73 -8.59
N TYR A 242 12.53 11.99 -7.47
CA TYR A 242 12.90 12.45 -6.13
C TYR A 242 13.94 11.51 -5.47
N PRO A 243 15.23 11.57 -5.90
CA PRO A 243 16.26 10.65 -5.41
C PRO A 243 16.50 10.71 -3.90
N GLU A 244 16.18 11.84 -3.27
CA GLU A 244 16.24 12.05 -1.82
C GLU A 244 15.24 11.17 -1.04
N LEU A 245 14.20 10.64 -1.69
CA LEU A 245 13.25 9.69 -1.08
C LEU A 245 13.76 8.24 -1.08
N LYS A 246 14.93 7.94 -1.68
CA LYS A 246 15.50 6.57 -1.65
C LYS A 246 15.58 5.94 -0.26
N PRO A 247 16.04 6.66 0.79
CA PRO A 247 16.08 6.07 2.13
C PRO A 247 14.71 5.72 2.69
N LEU A 248 13.69 6.53 2.36
CA LEU A 248 12.31 6.25 2.73
C LEU A 248 11.79 5.00 1.99
N MET A 249 12.03 4.89 0.68
CA MET A 249 11.64 3.71 -0.10
C MET A 249 12.27 2.43 0.41
N ALA A 250 13.55 2.49 0.83
CA ALA A 250 14.21 1.32 1.43
C ALA A 250 13.52 0.88 2.73
N LYS A 251 13.11 1.81 3.58
CA LYS A 251 12.35 1.51 4.80
C LYS A 251 10.94 1.00 4.50
N LEU A 252 10.25 1.63 3.54
CA LEU A 252 8.88 1.26 3.19
C LEU A 252 8.77 -0.11 2.53
N PHE A 253 9.78 -0.53 1.77
CA PHE A 253 9.76 -1.78 1.02
C PHE A 253 10.88 -2.74 1.43
N ASP A 254 12.15 -2.39 1.30
CA ASP A 254 13.26 -3.35 1.36
C ASP A 254 13.37 -4.07 2.70
N ASP A 255 13.34 -3.29 3.79
CA ASP A 255 13.46 -3.82 5.15
C ASP A 255 12.23 -4.64 5.52
N ARG A 256 11.04 -4.14 5.20
CA ARG A 256 9.76 -4.82 5.42
C ARG A 256 9.64 -6.09 4.59
N ASN A 257 10.00 -6.05 3.31
CA ASN A 257 10.02 -7.23 2.44
C ASN A 257 10.89 -8.34 3.01
N THR A 258 12.03 -8.01 3.61
CA THR A 258 12.91 -8.98 4.24
C THR A 258 12.26 -9.63 5.46
N ALA A 259 11.62 -8.83 6.31
CA ALA A 259 10.92 -9.33 7.49
C ALA A 259 9.68 -10.16 7.12
N MET A 260 8.88 -9.68 6.15
CA MET A 260 7.70 -10.41 5.64
C MET A 260 8.10 -11.73 4.99
N THR A 261 9.16 -11.73 4.15
CA THR A 261 9.67 -12.96 3.52
C THR A 261 10.05 -14.00 4.57
N ALA A 262 10.74 -13.60 5.64
CA ALA A 262 11.10 -14.51 6.72
C ALA A 262 9.88 -15.12 7.45
N LYS A 263 8.78 -14.37 7.58
CA LYS A 263 7.52 -14.91 8.12
C LYS A 263 6.85 -15.87 7.14
N ILE A 264 6.81 -15.55 5.85
CA ILE A 264 6.27 -16.40 4.79
C ILE A 264 7.02 -17.73 4.72
N GLU A 265 8.36 -17.73 4.85
CA GLU A 265 9.16 -18.95 4.92
C GLU A 265 8.74 -19.86 6.08
N ARG A 266 8.41 -19.29 7.24
CA ARG A 266 7.93 -20.09 8.39
C ARG A 266 6.58 -20.74 8.07
N PHE A 267 5.69 -20.04 7.39
CA PHE A 267 4.40 -20.61 6.97
C PHE A 267 4.60 -21.81 6.04
N LEU A 268 5.54 -21.73 5.10
CA LEU A 268 5.87 -22.81 4.16
C LEU A 268 6.46 -24.08 4.85
N GLN A 269 6.87 -23.98 6.11
CA GLN A 269 7.34 -25.13 6.92
C GLN A 269 6.20 -25.77 7.74
N THR A 270 5.01 -25.22 7.75
CA THR A 270 3.86 -25.77 8.46
C THR A 270 2.98 -26.59 7.52
N PRO A 271 2.27 -27.62 7.99
CA PRO A 271 1.35 -28.40 7.17
C PRO A 271 -0.01 -27.70 6.99
N LYS A 272 0.03 -26.44 6.55
CA LYS A 272 -1.14 -25.56 6.34
C LYS A 272 -1.02 -24.81 5.03
N SER A 273 -2.13 -24.30 4.58
CA SER A 273 -2.22 -23.36 3.47
C SER A 273 -2.58 -21.95 3.97
N TYR A 274 -1.94 -20.96 3.39
CA TYR A 274 -2.11 -19.56 3.78
C TYR A 274 -2.46 -18.72 2.56
N PHE A 275 -3.41 -17.81 2.71
CA PHE A 275 -3.64 -16.74 1.76
C PHE A 275 -3.00 -15.48 2.37
N VAL A 276 -1.91 -15.02 1.76
CA VAL A 276 -1.16 -13.86 2.22
C VAL A 276 -1.49 -12.69 1.32
N ALA A 277 -2.13 -11.68 1.86
CA ALA A 277 -2.51 -10.45 1.19
C ALA A 277 -1.57 -9.32 1.62
N VAL A 278 -0.78 -8.82 0.68
CA VAL A 278 0.17 -7.71 0.92
C VAL A 278 0.08 -6.72 -0.23
N GLY A 279 0.33 -5.45 0.01
CA GLY A 279 0.34 -4.43 -1.04
C GLY A 279 1.20 -4.87 -2.22
N ALA A 280 0.68 -4.70 -3.44
CA ALA A 280 1.30 -5.21 -4.66
C ALA A 280 2.76 -4.77 -4.84
N GLY A 281 3.11 -3.58 -4.31
CA GLY A 281 4.47 -3.05 -4.31
C GLY A 281 5.48 -3.90 -3.57
N HIS A 282 5.07 -4.65 -2.53
CA HIS A 282 5.94 -5.55 -1.79
C HIS A 282 6.39 -6.76 -2.60
N LEU A 283 5.66 -7.11 -3.66
CA LEU A 283 5.93 -8.31 -4.44
C LEU A 283 6.97 -8.11 -5.53
N VAL A 284 7.09 -6.89 -6.07
CA VAL A 284 7.84 -6.60 -7.28
C VAL A 284 9.27 -6.11 -7.01
N GLY A 285 10.10 -6.15 -8.04
CA GLY A 285 11.49 -5.69 -8.00
C GLY A 285 12.49 -6.69 -7.42
N ASP A 286 13.77 -6.32 -7.48
CA ASP A 286 14.86 -7.20 -7.05
C ASP A 286 14.83 -7.52 -5.56
N LYS A 287 14.36 -6.58 -4.75
CA LYS A 287 14.20 -6.75 -3.31
C LYS A 287 12.76 -7.10 -2.90
N GLY A 288 11.88 -7.32 -3.87
CA GLY A 288 10.51 -7.76 -3.63
C GLY A 288 10.45 -9.19 -3.08
N ILE A 289 9.35 -9.50 -2.41
CA ILE A 289 9.12 -10.81 -1.75
C ILE A 289 9.26 -11.95 -2.75
N LEU A 290 8.73 -11.81 -3.99
CA LEU A 290 8.84 -12.85 -5.02
C LEU A 290 10.29 -13.15 -5.39
N SER A 291 11.11 -12.12 -5.56
CA SER A 291 12.53 -12.25 -5.88
C SER A 291 13.31 -12.87 -4.72
N GLN A 292 12.98 -12.50 -3.48
CA GLN A 292 13.60 -13.08 -2.29
C GLN A 292 13.29 -14.57 -2.15
N LEU A 293 12.02 -14.97 -2.33
CA LEU A 293 11.60 -16.37 -2.28
C LEU A 293 12.26 -17.21 -3.38
N ARG A 294 12.36 -16.68 -4.62
CA ARG A 294 13.06 -17.37 -5.72
C ARG A 294 14.54 -17.57 -5.43
N ARG A 295 15.25 -16.56 -4.88
CA ARG A 295 16.66 -16.69 -4.46
C ARG A 295 16.88 -17.75 -3.37
N LYS A 296 15.84 -18.05 -2.59
CA LYS A 296 15.83 -19.11 -1.58
C LYS A 296 15.36 -20.45 -2.13
N ASN A 297 15.29 -20.59 -3.45
CA ASN A 297 14.90 -21.79 -4.18
C ASN A 297 13.45 -22.27 -3.94
N PHE A 298 12.55 -21.39 -3.52
CA PHE A 298 11.14 -21.74 -3.52
C PHE A 298 10.58 -21.70 -4.94
N ARG A 299 9.68 -22.64 -5.27
CA ARG A 299 8.91 -22.60 -6.50
C ARG A 299 7.83 -21.54 -6.36
N VAL A 300 7.96 -20.47 -7.16
CA VAL A 300 7.05 -19.31 -7.19
C VAL A 300 6.38 -19.28 -8.55
N GLU A 301 5.12 -19.65 -8.60
CA GLU A 301 4.31 -19.77 -9.82
C GLU A 301 3.23 -18.69 -9.84
N GLN A 302 3.16 -17.90 -10.90
CA GLN A 302 2.09 -16.92 -11.09
C GLN A 302 0.86 -17.61 -11.64
N LEU A 303 -0.31 -17.34 -11.02
CA LEU A 303 -1.59 -17.90 -11.37
C LEU A 303 -2.43 -16.97 -12.25
#